data_eed640bb970ecbfcca28c7a0288d25c4
#
_entry.id   eed640bb970ecbfcca28c7a0288d25c4
#
_cell.length_a   1.000
_cell.length_b   1.000
_cell.length_c   1.000
_cell.angle_alpha   90.00
_cell.angle_beta   90.00
_cell.angle_gamma   90.00
#
_symmetry.space_group_name_H-M   'P 1'
#
loop_
_entity.id
_entity.type
_entity.pdbx_description
1 polymer ?
#
loop_
_entity_poly.entity_id
_entity_poly.type
_entity_poly.pdbx_seq_one_letter_code
_entity_poly.pdbx_strand_id
1 'polypeptide(L)'
;MLVAAAVAGLLTQLGLGGSDKVQIGNGSVSALAQAAQAVDTLPQSVLDYPFAERNFASPNGGGSRLLQEQDSLRLYAVPGKSGMLCLVEVDSAADTAGGACADRSVLRTGSIYMADRQEDGSRLVVGLVGDGHTYAEADGRRATVENNAFVLNQVEGGDFTVGSPTASQHVDIEG
;
A
#
# COMPACT_ATOMS: atom_id res chain seq x y z
N MET A 1 -28.37 4.92 -6.31
CA MET A 1 -27.34 5.87 -5.96
C MET A 1 -26.88 5.54 -4.54
N LEU A 2 -25.96 4.59 -4.42
CA LEU A 2 -25.39 4.16 -3.14
C LEU A 2 -23.98 4.78 -3.05
N VAL A 3 -23.84 5.75 -2.17
CA VAL A 3 -22.56 6.34 -1.83
C VAL A 3 -21.87 5.35 -0.89
N ALA A 4 -20.92 4.58 -1.40
CA ALA A 4 -20.02 3.81 -0.57
C ALA A 4 -19.05 4.79 0.11
N ALA A 5 -19.29 5.07 1.38
CA ALA A 5 -18.33 5.78 2.21
C ALA A 5 -17.16 4.82 2.51
N ALA A 6 -16.05 4.99 1.80
CA ALA A 6 -14.80 4.36 2.18
C ALA A 6 -14.39 4.94 3.54
N VAL A 7 -14.55 4.17 4.59
CA VAL A 7 -14.02 4.50 5.92
C VAL A 7 -12.51 4.25 5.84
N ALA A 8 -11.75 5.32 5.60
CA ALA A 8 -10.31 5.30 5.80
C ALA A 8 -10.04 5.14 7.31
N GLY A 9 -9.92 3.89 7.73
CA GLY A 9 -9.49 3.55 9.08
C GLY A 9 -8.03 3.94 9.25
N LEU A 10 -7.79 5.07 9.90
CA LEU A 10 -6.46 5.45 10.38
C LEU A 10 -6.16 4.58 11.60
N LEU A 11 -5.59 3.41 11.37
CA LEU A 11 -5.08 2.54 12.45
C LEU A 11 -3.62 2.84 12.70
N THR A 12 -3.40 3.81 13.57
CA THR A 12 -2.11 3.96 14.23
C THR A 12 -2.03 2.90 15.32
N GLN A 13 -1.58 1.70 14.99
CA GLN A 13 -1.23 0.72 16.03
C GLN A 13 0.16 0.99 16.56
N LEU A 14 0.20 1.62 17.72
CA LEU A 14 1.32 1.52 18.64
C LEU A 14 1.19 0.20 19.43
N GLY A 15 1.51 -0.90 18.76
CA GLY A 15 1.65 -2.20 19.42
C GLY A 15 2.95 -2.23 20.22
N LEU A 16 2.89 -1.90 21.49
CA LEU A 16 3.95 -2.20 22.46
C LEU A 16 3.88 -3.68 22.86
N GLY A 17 4.20 -4.56 21.91
CA GLY A 17 4.49 -5.96 22.16
C GLY A 17 5.89 -6.23 21.62
N GLY A 18 6.85 -6.50 22.52
CA GLY A 18 8.23 -6.75 22.17
C GLY A 18 8.41 -8.08 21.43
N SER A 19 8.11 -8.08 20.15
CA SER A 19 8.69 -9.03 19.20
C SER A 19 9.79 -8.27 18.47
N ASP A 20 11.00 -8.78 18.53
CA ASP A 20 12.13 -8.24 17.75
C ASP A 20 11.71 -8.23 16.27
N LYS A 21 11.31 -7.05 15.79
CA LYS A 21 10.91 -6.89 14.38
C LYS A 21 12.12 -7.15 13.51
N VAL A 22 12.08 -8.24 12.76
CA VAL A 22 13.16 -8.61 11.86
C VAL A 22 13.24 -7.58 10.74
N GLN A 23 14.37 -6.90 10.62
CA GLN A 23 14.61 -5.96 9.54
C GLN A 23 14.79 -6.73 8.23
N ILE A 24 13.91 -6.52 7.25
CA ILE A 24 13.94 -7.20 5.94
C ILE A 24 14.65 -6.33 4.91
N GLY A 25 14.43 -5.03 4.97
CA GLY A 25 14.97 -4.06 4.02
C GLY A 25 15.57 -2.83 4.69
N ASN A 26 15.97 -1.85 3.90
CA ASN A 26 16.52 -0.56 4.37
C ASN A 26 15.47 0.55 4.46
N GLY A 27 14.21 0.26 4.13
CA GLY A 27 13.12 1.24 4.07
C GLY A 27 13.13 2.12 2.82
N SER A 28 14.06 1.88 1.89
CA SER A 28 14.06 2.54 0.57
C SER A 28 12.96 1.95 -0.30
N VAL A 29 12.51 2.75 -1.25
CA VAL A 29 11.58 2.36 -2.32
C VAL A 29 12.25 2.74 -3.62
N SER A 30 12.87 1.77 -4.28
CA SER A 30 13.67 2.00 -5.50
C SER A 30 12.82 2.52 -6.67
N ALA A 31 11.54 2.17 -6.70
CA ALA A 31 10.60 2.72 -7.67
C ALA A 31 10.56 4.27 -7.65
N LEU A 32 10.69 4.91 -6.48
CA LEU A 32 10.71 6.38 -6.37
C LEU A 32 11.98 7.03 -6.92
N ALA A 33 13.07 6.27 -7.07
CA ALA A 33 14.33 6.76 -7.63
C ALA A 33 14.36 6.71 -9.17
N GLN A 34 13.40 6.04 -9.78
CA GLN A 34 13.29 5.97 -11.25
C GLN A 34 12.90 7.32 -11.84
N ALA A 35 13.27 7.56 -13.10
CA ALA A 35 12.83 8.74 -13.82
C ALA A 35 11.31 8.74 -13.97
N ALA A 36 10.69 9.91 -13.76
CA ALA A 36 9.24 10.05 -13.90
C ALA A 36 8.78 9.78 -15.33
N GLN A 37 7.66 9.08 -15.45
CA GLN A 37 6.99 8.76 -16.71
C GLN A 37 5.58 9.34 -16.73
N ALA A 38 4.94 9.41 -17.89
CA ALA A 38 3.57 9.93 -18.01
C ALA A 38 2.56 9.11 -17.20
N VAL A 39 2.77 7.80 -17.08
CA VAL A 39 1.93 6.87 -16.29
C VAL A 39 1.99 7.09 -14.79
N ASP A 40 3.00 7.82 -14.30
CA ASP A 40 3.16 8.16 -12.88
C ASP A 40 2.23 9.29 -12.43
N THR A 41 1.56 9.95 -13.37
CA THR A 41 0.63 11.04 -13.07
C THR A 41 -0.65 10.45 -12.47
N LEU A 42 -1.00 10.92 -11.28
CA LEU A 42 -2.24 10.53 -10.63
C LEU A 42 -3.45 11.04 -11.42
N PRO A 43 -4.54 10.26 -11.50
CA PRO A 43 -5.81 10.73 -12.03
C PRO A 43 -6.32 11.96 -11.27
N GLN A 44 -7.00 12.87 -11.98
CA GLN A 44 -7.56 14.09 -11.36
C GLN A 44 -8.56 13.73 -10.25
N SER A 45 -9.34 12.67 -10.43
CA SER A 45 -10.27 12.16 -9.42
C SER A 45 -9.60 11.87 -8.08
N VAL A 46 -8.36 11.36 -8.08
CA VAL A 46 -7.59 11.14 -6.85
C VAL A 46 -7.17 12.45 -6.20
N LEU A 47 -6.74 13.42 -7.01
CA LEU A 47 -6.27 14.72 -6.52
C LEU A 47 -7.41 15.56 -5.92
N ASP A 48 -8.62 15.37 -6.39
CA ASP A 48 -9.83 16.05 -5.90
C ASP A 48 -10.35 15.46 -4.57
N TYR A 49 -9.82 14.32 -4.13
CA TYR A 49 -10.21 13.73 -2.85
C TYR A 49 -9.60 14.47 -1.66
N PRO A 50 -10.34 14.67 -0.57
CA PRO A 50 -9.84 15.28 0.66
C PRO A 50 -8.62 14.55 1.26
N PHE A 51 -8.44 13.28 0.96
CA PHE A 51 -7.26 12.51 1.35
C PHE A 51 -5.98 13.10 0.73
N ALA A 52 -6.00 13.43 -0.57
CA ALA A 52 -4.85 13.99 -1.27
C ALA A 52 -4.45 15.35 -0.66
N GLU A 53 -5.42 16.25 -0.47
CA GLU A 53 -5.18 17.57 0.15
C GLU A 53 -4.53 17.44 1.54
N ARG A 54 -4.99 16.49 2.34
CA ARG A 54 -4.49 16.32 3.71
C ARG A 54 -3.12 15.66 3.80
N ASN A 55 -2.84 14.72 2.91
CA ASN A 55 -1.72 13.80 3.08
C ASN A 55 -0.57 13.99 2.08
N PHE A 56 -0.82 14.44 0.84
CA PHE A 56 0.24 14.55 -0.15
C PHE A 56 1.16 15.74 0.10
N ALA A 57 2.46 15.54 -0.11
CA ALA A 57 3.45 16.62 0.00
C ALA A 57 3.23 17.72 -1.05
N SER A 58 2.74 17.34 -2.24
CA SER A 58 2.41 18.24 -3.33
C SER A 58 0.93 18.09 -3.72
N PRO A 59 0.18 19.20 -3.88
CA PRO A 59 -1.24 19.15 -4.25
C PRO A 59 -1.54 18.42 -5.57
N ASN A 60 -0.57 18.39 -6.48
CA ASN A 60 -0.68 17.70 -7.78
C ASN A 60 -0.06 16.29 -7.76
N GLY A 61 0.20 15.71 -6.58
CA GLY A 61 0.82 14.39 -6.45
C GLY A 61 2.26 14.32 -6.98
N GLY A 62 2.97 15.44 -7.03
CA GLY A 62 4.34 15.50 -7.57
C GLY A 62 5.27 14.50 -6.90
N GLY A 63 6.02 13.76 -7.71
CA GLY A 63 6.90 12.68 -7.28
C GLY A 63 6.22 11.31 -7.12
N SER A 64 4.93 11.19 -7.50
CA SER A 64 4.26 9.89 -7.57
C SER A 64 4.96 8.94 -8.54
N ARG A 65 4.80 7.65 -8.30
CA ARG A 65 5.25 6.56 -9.18
C ARG A 65 4.18 5.49 -9.25
N LEU A 66 3.83 5.09 -10.47
CA LEU A 66 3.06 3.87 -10.70
C LEU A 66 3.94 2.68 -10.32
N LEU A 67 3.49 1.89 -9.37
CA LEU A 67 4.19 0.71 -8.88
C LEU A 67 3.74 -0.54 -9.63
N GLN A 68 2.43 -0.70 -9.75
CA GLN A 68 1.83 -1.88 -10.34
C GLN A 68 0.51 -1.52 -11.03
N GLU A 69 0.24 -2.19 -12.14
CA GLU A 69 -1.05 -2.15 -12.84
C GLU A 69 -1.49 -3.57 -13.12
N GLN A 70 -2.69 -3.93 -12.65
CA GLN A 70 -3.29 -5.24 -12.85
C GLN A 70 -4.77 -5.03 -13.16
N ASP A 71 -5.20 -5.41 -14.36
CA ASP A 71 -6.56 -5.19 -14.84
C ASP A 71 -6.98 -3.71 -14.72
N SER A 72 -7.97 -3.40 -13.89
CA SER A 72 -8.43 -2.03 -13.61
C SER A 72 -7.73 -1.36 -12.43
N LEU A 73 -6.94 -2.13 -11.69
CA LEU A 73 -6.28 -1.70 -10.45
C LEU A 73 -4.92 -1.08 -10.76
N ARG A 74 -4.66 0.11 -10.21
CA ARG A 74 -3.38 0.80 -10.24
C ARG A 74 -2.93 1.16 -8.86
N LEU A 75 -1.68 0.86 -8.53
CA LEU A 75 -1.06 1.18 -7.26
C LEU A 75 0.03 2.23 -7.47
N TYR A 76 0.00 3.29 -6.69
CA TYR A 76 0.98 4.36 -6.74
C TYR A 76 1.65 4.55 -5.39
N ALA A 77 2.96 4.84 -5.40
CA ALA A 77 3.65 5.46 -4.28
C ALA A 77 3.62 6.98 -4.45
N VAL A 78 3.21 7.68 -3.41
CA VAL A 78 3.10 9.16 -3.44
C VAL A 78 3.83 9.74 -2.23
N PRO A 79 4.76 10.70 -2.42
CA PRO A 79 5.36 11.42 -1.30
C PRO A 79 4.29 12.13 -0.46
N GLY A 80 4.26 11.82 0.83
CA GLY A 80 3.36 12.42 1.81
C GLY A 80 3.99 13.60 2.54
N LYS A 81 3.16 14.39 3.23
CA LYS A 81 3.60 15.47 4.12
C LYS A 81 4.50 14.91 5.24
N SER A 82 5.37 15.76 5.77
CA SER A 82 6.22 15.42 6.91
C SER A 82 7.13 14.18 6.71
N GLY A 83 7.51 13.89 5.46
CA GLY A 83 8.37 12.75 5.15
C GLY A 83 7.68 11.39 5.11
N MET A 84 6.35 11.36 5.28
CA MET A 84 5.56 10.15 5.08
C MET A 84 5.63 9.65 3.64
N LEU A 85 5.22 8.43 3.44
CA LEU A 85 4.96 7.83 2.13
C LEU A 85 3.54 7.30 2.12
N CYS A 86 2.83 7.52 1.01
CA CYS A 86 1.48 7.04 0.82
C CYS A 86 1.45 5.97 -0.27
N LEU A 87 0.70 4.90 -0.02
CA LEU A 87 0.17 4.01 -1.03
C LEU A 87 -1.17 4.57 -1.48
N VAL A 88 -1.38 4.65 -2.78
CA VAL A 88 -2.67 5.04 -3.37
C VAL A 88 -3.11 3.95 -4.31
N GLU A 89 -4.34 3.52 -4.14
CA GLU A 89 -5.03 2.56 -4.99
C GLU A 89 -6.07 3.29 -5.84
N VAL A 90 -6.14 2.92 -7.11
CA VAL A 90 -7.17 3.41 -8.04
C VAL A 90 -7.75 2.20 -8.76
N ASP A 91 -9.05 1.99 -8.62
CA ASP A 91 -9.79 1.03 -9.43
C ASP A 91 -10.62 1.79 -10.47
N SER A 92 -10.18 1.72 -11.73
CA SER A 92 -10.84 2.42 -12.84
C SER A 92 -12.18 1.78 -13.26
N ALA A 93 -12.42 0.51 -12.94
CA ALA A 93 -13.68 -0.16 -13.23
C ALA A 93 -14.76 0.22 -12.22
N ALA A 94 -14.38 0.37 -10.95
CA ALA A 94 -15.28 0.78 -9.87
C ALA A 94 -15.39 2.31 -9.72
N ASP A 95 -14.57 3.09 -10.43
CA ASP A 95 -14.41 4.54 -10.27
C ASP A 95 -14.16 4.93 -8.80
N THR A 96 -13.28 4.18 -8.15
CA THR A 96 -12.91 4.38 -6.74
C THR A 96 -11.41 4.63 -6.58
N ALA A 97 -11.08 5.33 -5.50
CA ALA A 97 -9.70 5.51 -5.09
C ALA A 97 -9.60 5.47 -3.56
N GLY A 98 -8.52 4.89 -3.08
CA GLY A 98 -8.19 4.82 -1.66
C GLY A 98 -6.73 5.17 -1.40
N GLY A 99 -6.38 5.34 -0.12
CA GLY A 99 -4.98 5.58 0.22
C GLY A 99 -4.69 5.39 1.69
N ALA A 100 -3.45 4.96 1.97
CA ALA A 100 -2.88 4.84 3.30
C ALA A 100 -1.50 5.49 3.33
N CYS A 101 -1.19 6.23 4.38
CA CYS A 101 0.10 6.88 4.55
C CYS A 101 0.74 6.48 5.88
N ALA A 102 2.05 6.29 5.87
CA ALA A 102 2.81 6.03 7.08
C ALA A 102 4.23 6.61 6.99
N ASP A 103 4.92 6.64 8.13
CA ASP A 103 6.36 6.93 8.16
C ASP A 103 7.12 5.85 7.38
N ARG A 104 8.12 6.27 6.62
CA ARG A 104 8.93 5.35 5.80
C ARG A 104 9.66 4.28 6.61
N SER A 105 9.87 4.51 7.89
CA SER A 105 10.54 3.53 8.74
C SER A 105 9.76 2.22 8.87
N VAL A 106 8.44 2.25 8.67
CA VAL A 106 7.59 1.06 8.67
C VAL A 106 8.01 0.06 7.59
N LEU A 107 8.54 0.55 6.47
CA LEU A 107 8.98 -0.27 5.33
C LEU A 107 10.27 -1.06 5.58
N ARG A 108 10.93 -0.85 6.72
CA ARG A 108 12.10 -1.66 7.10
C ARG A 108 11.69 -3.04 7.60
N THR A 109 10.51 -3.16 8.17
CA THR A 109 10.04 -4.37 8.85
C THR A 109 8.65 -4.81 8.40
N GLY A 110 7.95 -4.03 7.61
CA GLY A 110 6.55 -4.28 7.23
C GLY A 110 6.17 -3.57 5.94
N SER A 111 4.90 -3.20 5.85
CA SER A 111 4.30 -2.58 4.67
C SER A 111 3.39 -1.42 5.03
N ILE A 112 3.15 -0.52 4.08
CA ILE A 112 1.98 0.35 4.05
C ILE A 112 0.95 -0.41 3.22
N TYR A 113 -0.23 -0.67 3.77
CA TYR A 113 -1.21 -1.52 3.09
C TYR A 113 -2.63 -0.98 3.24
N MET A 114 -3.51 -1.45 2.37
CA MET A 114 -4.96 -1.35 2.46
C MET A 114 -5.57 -2.74 2.29
N ALA A 115 -6.74 -2.94 2.89
CA ALA A 115 -7.47 -4.20 2.82
C ALA A 115 -8.95 -3.90 2.61
N ASP A 116 -9.43 -4.15 1.40
CA ASP A 116 -10.81 -3.89 1.01
C ASP A 116 -11.62 -5.17 0.99
N ARG A 117 -12.79 -5.14 1.67
CA ARG A 117 -13.70 -6.27 1.67
C ARG A 117 -14.41 -6.41 0.33
N GLN A 118 -14.35 -7.59 -0.24
CA GLN A 118 -15.01 -7.96 -1.49
C GLN A 118 -16.45 -8.44 -1.23
N GLU A 119 -17.27 -8.53 -2.28
CA GLU A 119 -18.66 -8.97 -2.20
C GLU A 119 -18.81 -10.41 -1.68
N ASP A 120 -17.83 -11.27 -1.95
CA ASP A 120 -17.77 -12.67 -1.48
C ASP A 120 -17.34 -12.81 -0.02
N GLY A 121 -17.04 -11.69 0.65
CA GLY A 121 -16.58 -11.63 2.04
C GLY A 121 -15.08 -11.75 2.21
N SER A 122 -14.32 -12.12 1.19
CA SER A 122 -12.86 -12.08 1.18
C SER A 122 -12.33 -10.64 1.18
N ARG A 123 -11.01 -10.49 1.23
CA ARG A 123 -10.35 -9.18 1.11
C ARG A 123 -9.41 -9.15 -0.07
N LEU A 124 -9.36 -7.98 -0.73
CA LEU A 124 -8.24 -7.58 -1.56
C LEU A 124 -7.25 -6.84 -0.65
N VAL A 125 -6.02 -7.34 -0.56
CA VAL A 125 -4.95 -6.67 0.20
C VAL A 125 -3.91 -6.17 -0.79
N VAL A 126 -3.69 -4.87 -0.79
CA VAL A 126 -2.65 -4.23 -1.59
C VAL A 126 -1.61 -3.60 -0.68
N GLY A 127 -0.34 -3.64 -1.07
CA GLY A 127 0.71 -3.13 -0.20
C GLY A 127 1.89 -2.53 -0.92
N LEU A 128 2.53 -1.58 -0.24
CA LEU A 128 3.81 -0.97 -0.57
C LEU A 128 4.83 -1.44 0.46
N VAL A 129 5.94 -1.98 -0.02
CA VAL A 129 7.04 -2.51 0.80
C VAL A 129 8.38 -1.84 0.43
N GLY A 130 9.32 -1.88 1.35
CA GLY A 130 10.70 -1.44 1.08
C GLY A 130 11.48 -2.41 0.21
N ASP A 131 12.59 -1.94 -0.33
CA ASP A 131 13.56 -2.77 -1.06
C ASP A 131 14.02 -3.93 -0.19
N GLY A 132 14.17 -5.09 -0.80
CA GLY A 132 14.55 -6.33 -0.12
C GLY A 132 13.37 -7.29 0.13
N HIS A 133 12.12 -6.80 0.13
CA HIS A 133 10.96 -7.67 0.13
C HIS A 133 10.76 -8.29 -1.26
N THR A 134 10.41 -9.57 -1.30
CA THR A 134 10.25 -10.31 -2.55
C THR A 134 8.88 -10.98 -2.69
N TYR A 135 8.13 -11.08 -1.60
CA TYR A 135 6.81 -11.69 -1.60
C TYR A 135 5.90 -11.12 -0.51
N ALA A 136 4.60 -11.28 -0.72
CA ALA A 136 3.56 -11.24 0.29
C ALA A 136 2.77 -12.55 0.25
N GLU A 137 2.28 -13.03 1.40
CA GLU A 137 1.58 -14.31 1.49
C GLU A 137 0.44 -14.23 2.52
N ALA A 138 -0.74 -14.73 2.16
CA ALA A 138 -1.88 -14.93 3.05
C ALA A 138 -2.62 -16.21 2.65
N ASP A 139 -3.13 -16.97 3.62
CA ASP A 139 -3.94 -18.18 3.40
C ASP A 139 -3.27 -19.19 2.46
N GLY A 140 -1.94 -19.32 2.52
CA GLY A 140 -1.15 -20.19 1.63
C GLY A 140 -1.01 -19.69 0.19
N ARG A 141 -1.51 -18.51 -0.14
CA ARG A 141 -1.36 -17.85 -1.44
C ARG A 141 -0.24 -16.84 -1.39
N ARG A 142 0.63 -16.87 -2.38
CA ARG A 142 1.79 -16.00 -2.46
C ARG A 142 1.72 -15.09 -3.68
N ALA A 143 1.93 -13.79 -3.46
CA ALA A 143 2.15 -12.79 -4.49
C ALA A 143 3.61 -12.38 -4.53
N THR A 144 4.15 -12.18 -5.72
CA THR A 144 5.47 -11.60 -5.91
C THR A 144 5.41 -10.09 -5.68
N VAL A 145 6.43 -9.54 -5.03
CA VAL A 145 6.63 -8.09 -4.95
C VAL A 145 7.26 -7.60 -6.24
N GLU A 146 6.59 -6.70 -6.94
CA GLU A 146 7.08 -6.05 -8.15
C GLU A 146 7.07 -4.54 -7.96
N ASN A 147 8.14 -3.85 -8.31
CA ASN A 147 8.28 -2.39 -8.15
C ASN A 147 7.86 -1.90 -6.75
N ASN A 148 8.25 -2.62 -5.69
CA ASN A 148 7.90 -2.32 -4.31
C ASN A 148 6.40 -2.50 -3.94
N ALA A 149 5.59 -3.12 -4.78
CA ALA A 149 4.17 -3.36 -4.50
C ALA A 149 3.80 -4.84 -4.60
N PHE A 150 2.69 -5.19 -3.95
CA PHE A 150 2.04 -6.49 -4.07
C PHE A 150 0.52 -6.35 -4.07
N VAL A 151 -0.15 -7.37 -4.65
CA VAL A 151 -1.60 -7.55 -4.64
C VAL A 151 -1.91 -8.98 -4.20
N LEU A 152 -2.63 -9.14 -3.09
CA LEU A 152 -3.15 -10.40 -2.60
C LEU A 152 -4.67 -10.40 -2.76
N ASN A 153 -5.17 -11.27 -3.61
CA ASN A 153 -6.59 -11.45 -3.83
C ASN A 153 -7.16 -12.55 -2.92
N GLN A 154 -8.45 -12.43 -2.57
CA GLN A 154 -9.21 -13.45 -1.84
C GLN A 154 -8.56 -13.84 -0.50
N VAL A 155 -8.12 -12.87 0.28
CA VAL A 155 -7.62 -13.09 1.64
C VAL A 155 -8.82 -13.30 2.56
N GLU A 156 -8.90 -14.49 3.17
CA GLU A 156 -9.98 -14.86 4.10
C GLU A 156 -9.59 -14.63 5.54
N GLY A 157 -8.29 -14.76 5.84
CA GLY A 157 -7.70 -14.54 7.15
C GLY A 157 -7.66 -13.07 7.58
N GLY A 158 -7.33 -12.86 8.83
CA GLY A 158 -7.12 -11.53 9.44
C GLY A 158 -5.67 -11.05 9.38
N ASP A 159 -4.81 -11.71 8.59
CA ASP A 159 -3.38 -11.44 8.56
C ASP A 159 -2.73 -11.77 7.22
N PHE A 160 -1.53 -11.25 7.03
CA PHE A 160 -0.65 -11.63 5.93
C PHE A 160 0.83 -11.52 6.36
N THR A 161 1.71 -12.10 5.58
CA THR A 161 3.15 -12.04 5.79
C THR A 161 3.82 -11.35 4.62
N VAL A 162 4.75 -10.45 4.88
CA VAL A 162 5.66 -9.90 3.86
C VAL A 162 7.08 -10.34 4.16
N GLY A 163 7.87 -10.60 3.12
CA GLY A 163 9.19 -11.13 3.37
C GLY A 163 10.14 -11.19 2.19
N SER A 164 11.31 -11.73 2.50
CA SER A 164 12.39 -12.10 1.60
C SER A 164 12.71 -13.59 1.80
N PRO A 165 13.62 -14.19 1.01
CA PRO A 165 14.03 -15.59 1.22
C PRO A 165 14.61 -15.89 2.62
N THR A 166 15.09 -14.88 3.33
CA THR A 166 15.81 -15.04 4.60
C THR A 166 15.09 -14.47 5.81
N ALA A 167 14.04 -13.68 5.61
CA ALA A 167 13.31 -13.03 6.69
C ALA A 167 11.86 -12.74 6.30
N SER A 168 10.96 -12.79 7.27
CA SER A 168 9.55 -12.45 7.07
C SER A 168 8.97 -11.71 8.26
N GLN A 169 7.95 -10.91 8.03
CA GLN A 169 7.19 -10.17 9.02
C GLN A 169 5.69 -10.47 8.86
N HIS A 170 5.09 -10.87 9.94
CA HIS A 170 3.65 -11.04 10.05
C HIS A 170 2.95 -9.69 10.26
N VAL A 171 1.83 -9.48 9.61
CA VAL A 171 1.04 -8.24 9.63
C VAL A 171 -0.42 -8.58 9.89
N ASP A 172 -0.98 -8.08 10.99
CA ASP A 172 -2.39 -8.22 11.29
C ASP A 172 -3.21 -7.20 10.48
N ILE A 173 -4.25 -7.67 9.81
CA ILE A 173 -5.21 -6.83 9.05
C ILE A 173 -6.30 -6.32 10.00
N GLU A 174 -6.64 -7.10 11.02
CA GLU A 174 -7.62 -6.74 12.02
C GLU A 174 -6.92 -6.08 13.21
N GLY A 175 -7.06 -4.79 13.29
CA GLY A 175 -6.65 -3.94 14.40
C GLY A 175 -7.85 -3.34 15.10
#